data_0a85e1cc49eb9c0594e0bcb432d07f13
#
_entry.id   0a85e1cc49eb9c0594e0bcb432d07f13
#
_cell.length_a   1.000
_cell.length_b   1.000
_cell.length_c   1.000
_cell.angle_alpha   90.00
_cell.angle_beta   90.00
_cell.angle_gamma   90.00
#
_symmetry.space_group_name_H-M   'P 1'
#
loop_
_entity.id
_entity.type
_entity.pdbx_description
1 polymer ?
#
loop_
_entity_poly.entity_id
_entity_poly.type
_entity_poly.pdbx_seq_one_letter_code
_entity_poly.pdbx_strand_id
1 'polypeptide(L)'
;MNRRPKILLSLVTPESLRGRKKGMTFPIWIDLGFIRLHPHVVFEALAYFIGFRVYLYTRRKDKLPIAQGIWVIVGAILGAAVGSKALYWLEDPVRTIENWRSYTYLMEGKTIVGGLLGGLIGVEWMKKRVGIVRSTGDDMAIPIIVGMVIGRIGCFMTGLSDHTYGTPTSWITGVDFGDGIPRHPTQLYEIVFLILLGLLLYRWKKRERFPEGAVFQLFMTGYLLFRLAIDFIKPTLHPYMGLNNIQLACIVGLIYYAVLLSRWLGKPHYSHKGEL
;
A
#
# COMPACT_ATOMS: atom_id res chain seq x y z
N MET A 1 39.03 23.66 44.90
CA MET A 1 38.49 22.32 45.23
C MET A 1 37.58 21.89 44.08
N ASN A 2 38.13 21.09 43.18
CA ASN A 2 37.52 20.75 41.87
C ASN A 2 37.00 19.30 41.98
N ARG A 3 35.69 19.10 42.18
CA ARG A 3 35.06 17.76 42.17
C ARG A 3 34.52 17.46 40.78
N ARG A 4 35.23 16.59 40.04
CA ARG A 4 34.75 16.01 38.80
C ARG A 4 33.64 14.99 39.10
N PRO A 5 32.53 14.92 38.33
CA PRO A 5 31.55 13.87 38.49
C PRO A 5 32.12 12.53 37.98
N LYS A 6 32.06 11.49 38.78
CA LYS A 6 32.37 10.12 38.40
C LYS A 6 31.27 9.60 37.46
N ILE A 7 31.58 9.40 36.19
CA ILE A 7 30.76 8.64 35.26
C ILE A 7 30.82 7.17 35.70
N LEU A 8 29.72 6.67 36.26
CA LEU A 8 29.54 5.24 36.50
C LEU A 8 29.29 4.58 35.12
N LEU A 9 30.36 4.05 34.50
CA LEU A 9 30.21 3.04 33.46
C LEU A 9 29.70 1.76 34.16
N SER A 10 28.39 1.50 34.08
CA SER A 10 27.82 0.19 34.38
C SER A 10 28.31 -0.78 33.32
N LEU A 11 29.30 -1.58 33.70
CA LEU A 11 29.76 -2.73 32.90
C LEU A 11 28.58 -3.70 32.78
N VAL A 12 27.97 -3.74 31.57
CA VAL A 12 27.05 -4.81 31.16
C VAL A 12 27.90 -6.08 31.08
N THR A 13 27.75 -6.96 32.06
CA THR A 13 28.44 -8.24 32.07
C THR A 13 27.90 -9.15 30.98
N PRO A 14 28.75 -9.96 30.32
CA PRO A 14 28.32 -10.87 29.23
C PRO A 14 27.29 -11.93 29.66
N GLU A 15 27.05 -12.11 30.94
CA GLU A 15 26.10 -13.09 31.47
C GLU A 15 24.63 -12.68 31.34
N SER A 16 24.31 -11.39 31.21
CA SER A 16 22.93 -10.94 31.00
C SER A 16 22.39 -11.26 29.62
N LEU A 17 23.22 -11.75 28.71
CA LEU A 17 22.83 -12.13 27.31
C LEU A 17 22.52 -13.63 27.15
N ARG A 18 22.67 -14.44 28.23
CA ARG A 18 22.52 -15.91 28.21
C ARG A 18 21.10 -16.39 28.47
N GLY A 19 20.10 -15.83 27.82
CA GLY A 19 18.68 -16.26 27.97
C GLY A 19 17.73 -15.67 26.96
N ARG A 20 18.19 -14.82 26.07
CA ARG A 20 17.34 -14.25 25.02
C ARG A 20 17.05 -15.33 23.97
N LYS A 21 15.80 -15.84 23.93
CA LYS A 21 15.32 -16.63 22.79
C LYS A 21 15.83 -15.92 21.54
N LYS A 22 16.48 -16.65 20.62
CA LYS A 22 16.90 -16.11 19.33
C LYS A 22 15.67 -15.56 18.62
N GLY A 23 15.37 -14.26 18.81
CA GLY A 23 14.37 -13.56 18.05
C GLY A 23 14.78 -13.53 16.58
N MET A 24 13.82 -13.46 15.69
CA MET A 24 14.11 -13.22 14.27
C MET A 24 14.96 -11.97 14.12
N THR A 25 16.09 -12.07 13.41
CA THR A 25 16.92 -10.91 13.09
C THR A 25 16.44 -10.29 11.77
N PHE A 26 16.09 -9.01 11.82
CA PHE A 26 15.68 -8.23 10.64
C PHE A 26 16.81 -7.31 10.17
N PRO A 27 16.94 -7.03 8.86
CA PRO A 27 16.20 -7.62 7.75
C PRO A 27 16.52 -9.10 7.52
N ILE A 28 15.52 -9.88 7.08
CA ILE A 28 15.70 -11.27 6.71
C ILE A 28 16.27 -11.33 5.29
N TRP A 29 17.59 -11.35 5.17
CA TRP A 29 18.27 -11.38 3.89
C TRP A 29 18.00 -12.67 3.12
N ILE A 30 17.86 -12.56 1.79
CA ILE A 30 17.73 -13.69 0.88
C ILE A 30 19.14 -14.02 0.37
N ASP A 31 19.71 -15.08 0.93
CA ASP A 31 21.07 -15.53 0.59
C ASP A 31 21.01 -16.60 -0.52
N LEU A 32 21.57 -16.28 -1.69
CA LEU A 32 21.66 -17.18 -2.84
C LEU A 32 23.07 -17.82 -2.95
N GLY A 33 23.90 -17.71 -1.91
CA GLY A 33 25.26 -18.25 -1.87
C GLY A 33 26.31 -17.32 -2.49
N PHE A 34 26.07 -16.79 -3.67
CA PHE A 34 26.97 -15.85 -4.37
C PHE A 34 26.57 -14.38 -4.22
N ILE A 35 25.32 -14.09 -3.82
CA ILE A 35 24.80 -12.74 -3.60
C ILE A 35 23.76 -12.73 -2.50
N ARG A 36 23.79 -11.66 -1.69
CA ARG A 36 22.74 -11.38 -0.69
C ARG A 36 21.81 -10.29 -1.21
N LEU A 37 20.54 -10.62 -1.34
CA LEU A 37 19.52 -9.70 -1.83
C LEU A 37 18.69 -9.16 -0.68
N HIS A 38 18.42 -7.84 -0.73
CA HIS A 38 17.52 -7.20 0.23
C HIS A 38 16.08 -7.65 -0.02
N PRO A 39 15.32 -8.09 1.01
CA PRO A 39 13.98 -8.65 0.82
C PRO A 39 13.03 -7.69 0.11
N HIS A 40 13.08 -6.39 0.43
CA HIS A 40 12.23 -5.38 -0.20
C HIS A 40 12.38 -5.38 -1.73
N VAL A 41 13.62 -5.40 -2.26
CA VAL A 41 13.88 -5.38 -3.70
C VAL A 41 13.34 -6.64 -4.39
N VAL A 42 13.56 -7.81 -3.78
CA VAL A 42 13.10 -9.09 -4.34
C VAL A 42 11.58 -9.15 -4.38
N PHE A 43 10.91 -8.80 -3.28
CA PHE A 43 9.46 -8.85 -3.21
C PHE A 43 8.80 -7.74 -4.03
N GLU A 44 9.41 -6.58 -4.19
CA GLU A 44 8.93 -5.53 -5.11
C GLU A 44 8.98 -6.03 -6.57
N ALA A 45 10.08 -6.65 -7.00
CA ALA A 45 10.18 -7.24 -8.35
C ALA A 45 9.17 -8.38 -8.56
N LEU A 46 9.00 -9.26 -7.57
CA LEU A 46 8.00 -10.34 -7.60
C LEU A 46 6.57 -9.78 -7.64
N ALA A 47 6.28 -8.71 -6.90
CA ALA A 47 4.97 -8.06 -6.91
C ALA A 47 4.58 -7.56 -8.30
N TYR A 48 5.50 -6.90 -9.01
CA TYR A 48 5.27 -6.48 -10.39
C TYR A 48 5.11 -7.66 -11.34
N PHE A 49 6.01 -8.65 -11.27
CA PHE A 49 5.98 -9.80 -12.17
C PHE A 49 4.71 -10.63 -11.97
N ILE A 50 4.41 -11.03 -10.73
CA ILE A 50 3.24 -11.87 -10.43
C ILE A 50 1.96 -11.08 -10.65
N GLY A 51 1.89 -9.79 -10.24
CA GLY A 51 0.76 -8.92 -10.50
C GLY A 51 0.44 -8.82 -11.99
N PHE A 52 1.47 -8.65 -12.84
CA PHE A 52 1.30 -8.64 -14.29
C PHE A 52 0.81 -9.99 -14.84
N ARG A 53 1.34 -11.11 -14.35
CA ARG A 53 0.87 -12.46 -14.74
C ARG A 53 -0.60 -12.68 -14.36
N VAL A 54 -0.98 -12.27 -13.16
CA VAL A 54 -2.37 -12.32 -12.69
C VAL A 54 -3.27 -11.46 -13.57
N TYR A 55 -2.84 -10.25 -13.95
CA TYR A 55 -3.57 -9.40 -14.89
C TYR A 55 -3.81 -10.10 -16.22
N LEU A 56 -2.79 -10.69 -16.82
CA LEU A 56 -2.93 -11.42 -18.10
C LEU A 56 -3.92 -12.59 -18.01
N TYR A 57 -3.95 -13.25 -16.84
CA TYR A 57 -4.85 -14.38 -16.60
C TYR A 57 -6.31 -13.96 -16.31
N THR A 58 -6.51 -12.86 -15.56
CA THR A 58 -7.82 -12.44 -15.06
C THR A 58 -8.53 -11.38 -15.92
N ARG A 59 -7.81 -10.76 -16.88
CA ARG A 59 -8.37 -9.71 -17.74
C ARG A 59 -9.50 -10.24 -18.63
N ARG A 60 -10.46 -9.38 -18.95
CA ARG A 60 -11.54 -9.69 -19.88
C ARG A 60 -10.99 -10.01 -21.28
N LYS A 61 -11.71 -10.85 -22.03
CA LYS A 61 -11.36 -11.22 -23.42
C LYS A 61 -11.43 -10.03 -24.39
N ASP A 62 -12.36 -9.12 -24.13
CA ASP A 62 -12.57 -7.92 -24.91
C ASP A 62 -11.48 -6.88 -24.63
N LYS A 63 -10.47 -6.86 -25.46
CA LYS A 63 -9.25 -6.08 -25.29
C LYS A 63 -9.41 -4.66 -25.84
N LEU A 64 -8.80 -3.70 -25.17
CA LEU A 64 -8.57 -2.38 -25.77
C LEU A 64 -7.62 -2.50 -26.96
N PRO A 65 -7.76 -1.65 -27.99
CA PRO A 65 -6.73 -1.48 -29.00
C PRO A 65 -5.36 -1.24 -28.34
N ILE A 66 -4.32 -1.88 -28.86
CA ILE A 66 -2.99 -1.88 -28.24
C ILE A 66 -2.50 -0.46 -27.95
N ALA A 67 -2.63 0.44 -28.92
CA ALA A 67 -2.21 1.84 -28.77
C ALA A 67 -2.92 2.54 -27.60
N GLN A 68 -4.23 2.39 -27.48
CA GLN A 68 -5.01 2.97 -26.38
C GLN A 68 -4.62 2.34 -25.02
N GLY A 69 -4.42 1.00 -25.00
CA GLY A 69 -3.98 0.29 -23.79
C GLY A 69 -2.62 0.77 -23.27
N ILE A 70 -1.65 1.02 -24.17
CA ILE A 70 -0.34 1.58 -23.81
C ILE A 70 -0.49 2.95 -23.15
N TRP A 71 -1.29 3.85 -23.72
CA TRP A 71 -1.49 5.18 -23.16
C TRP A 71 -2.15 5.14 -21.75
N VAL A 72 -3.10 4.22 -21.53
CA VAL A 72 -3.70 4.01 -20.21
C VAL A 72 -2.66 3.56 -19.19
N ILE A 73 -1.76 2.62 -19.58
CA ILE A 73 -0.67 2.15 -18.72
C ILE A 73 0.31 3.30 -18.43
N VAL A 74 0.68 4.10 -19.42
CA VAL A 74 1.54 5.28 -19.22
C VAL A 74 0.89 6.26 -18.25
N GLY A 75 -0.41 6.54 -18.40
CA GLY A 75 -1.16 7.36 -17.47
C GLY A 75 -1.17 6.81 -16.03
N ALA A 76 -1.35 5.49 -15.90
CA ALA A 76 -1.32 4.82 -14.60
C ALA A 76 0.07 4.96 -13.92
N ILE A 77 1.15 4.69 -14.65
CA ILE A 77 2.52 4.74 -14.12
C ILE A 77 2.89 6.17 -13.73
N LEU A 78 2.70 7.15 -14.62
CA LEU A 78 3.04 8.53 -14.34
C LEU A 78 2.19 9.11 -13.20
N GLY A 79 0.87 8.85 -13.23
CA GLY A 79 -0.02 9.27 -12.18
C GLY A 79 0.33 8.65 -10.82
N ALA A 80 0.63 7.35 -10.80
CA ALA A 80 1.04 6.67 -9.57
C ALA A 80 2.38 7.20 -9.05
N ALA A 81 3.37 7.44 -9.90
CA ALA A 81 4.66 8.00 -9.51
C ALA A 81 4.50 9.40 -8.88
N VAL A 82 3.79 10.30 -9.58
CA VAL A 82 3.56 11.67 -9.10
C VAL A 82 2.74 11.65 -7.81
N GLY A 83 1.62 10.93 -7.77
CA GLY A 83 0.76 10.89 -6.59
C GLY A 83 1.42 10.27 -5.37
N SER A 84 2.22 9.21 -5.58
CA SER A 84 2.97 8.56 -4.51
C SER A 84 4.00 9.50 -3.88
N LYS A 85 4.72 10.28 -4.69
CA LYS A 85 5.71 11.26 -4.25
C LYS A 85 5.06 12.49 -3.61
N ALA A 86 4.03 13.05 -4.25
CA ALA A 86 3.33 14.21 -3.72
C ALA A 86 2.78 13.92 -2.31
N LEU A 87 2.18 12.75 -2.11
CA LEU A 87 1.67 12.39 -0.80
C LEU A 87 2.78 12.12 0.23
N TYR A 88 3.94 11.59 -0.19
CA TYR A 88 5.09 11.44 0.70
C TYR A 88 5.63 12.80 1.16
N TRP A 89 5.77 13.77 0.27
CA TRP A 89 6.24 15.11 0.64
C TRP A 89 5.30 15.86 1.59
N LEU A 90 4.03 15.50 1.60
CA LEU A 90 3.04 16.02 2.54
C LEU A 90 3.06 15.32 3.92
N GLU A 91 3.85 14.27 4.12
CA GLU A 91 3.97 13.59 5.42
C GLU A 91 4.64 14.50 6.46
N ASP A 92 5.69 15.20 6.06
CA ASP A 92 6.36 16.23 6.85
C ASP A 92 6.65 17.46 5.97
N PRO A 93 5.70 18.43 5.89
CA PRO A 93 5.85 19.60 5.04
C PRO A 93 7.04 20.49 5.40
N VAL A 94 7.38 20.57 6.69
CA VAL A 94 8.52 21.39 7.16
C VAL A 94 9.82 20.80 6.64
N ARG A 95 10.03 19.50 6.88
CA ARG A 95 11.19 18.77 6.38
C ARG A 95 11.28 18.81 4.85
N THR A 96 10.16 18.78 4.16
CA THR A 96 10.12 18.87 2.69
C THR A 96 10.57 20.24 2.20
N ILE A 97 10.13 21.33 2.85
CA ILE A 97 10.56 22.69 2.52
C ILE A 97 12.06 22.89 2.80
N GLU A 98 12.57 22.33 3.89
CA GLU A 98 14.00 22.43 4.23
C GLU A 98 14.89 21.64 3.22
N ASN A 99 14.40 20.52 2.70
CA ASN A 99 15.16 19.60 1.87
C ASN A 99 14.75 19.59 0.38
N TRP A 100 13.96 20.55 -0.09
CA TRP A 100 13.45 20.58 -1.47
C TRP A 100 14.55 20.61 -2.55
N ARG A 101 15.79 21.03 -2.21
CA ARG A 101 16.96 21.01 -3.11
C ARG A 101 17.74 19.70 -3.05
N SER A 102 17.46 18.82 -2.10
CA SER A 102 18.12 17.53 -1.99
C SER A 102 17.48 16.51 -2.93
N TYR A 103 18.17 16.18 -4.01
CA TYR A 103 17.70 15.15 -4.94
C TYR A 103 17.46 13.81 -4.24
N THR A 104 18.32 13.42 -3.29
CA THR A 104 18.20 12.18 -2.51
C THR A 104 16.87 12.18 -1.75
N TYR A 105 16.55 13.24 -1.01
CA TYR A 105 15.29 13.38 -0.28
C TYR A 105 14.07 13.30 -1.20
N LEU A 106 14.11 13.99 -2.36
CA LEU A 106 13.01 13.98 -3.31
C LEU A 106 12.78 12.60 -3.93
N MET A 107 13.83 11.78 -4.05
CA MET A 107 13.72 10.40 -4.56
C MET A 107 13.36 9.38 -3.47
N GLU A 108 13.55 9.69 -2.19
CA GLU A 108 13.15 8.84 -1.08
C GLU A 108 11.62 8.73 -0.96
N GLY A 109 11.18 7.71 -0.24
CA GLY A 109 9.81 7.48 0.16
C GLY A 109 8.80 7.26 -0.96
N LYS A 110 7.80 6.47 -0.64
CA LYS A 110 6.67 6.14 -1.52
C LYS A 110 5.44 5.92 -0.67
N THR A 111 4.28 6.37 -1.13
CA THR A 111 3.01 6.09 -0.48
C THR A 111 2.10 5.29 -1.40
N ILE A 112 1.56 4.17 -0.89
CA ILE A 112 0.64 3.32 -1.68
C ILE A 112 -0.66 4.07 -1.99
N VAL A 113 -1.22 4.79 -1.00
CA VAL A 113 -2.45 5.57 -1.18
C VAL A 113 -2.26 6.63 -2.25
N GLY A 114 -1.14 7.37 -2.20
CA GLY A 114 -0.80 8.35 -3.23
C GLY A 114 -0.65 7.71 -4.61
N GLY A 115 -0.01 6.53 -4.67
CA GLY A 115 0.13 5.77 -5.92
C GLY A 115 -1.22 5.32 -6.49
N LEU A 116 -2.12 4.81 -5.67
CA LEU A 116 -3.45 4.37 -6.12
C LEU A 116 -4.32 5.53 -6.59
N LEU A 117 -4.39 6.62 -5.81
CA LEU A 117 -5.20 7.78 -6.17
C LEU A 117 -4.61 8.54 -7.37
N GLY A 118 -3.30 8.74 -7.40
CA GLY A 118 -2.62 9.35 -8.52
C GLY A 118 -2.70 8.51 -9.79
N GLY A 119 -2.53 7.20 -9.67
CA GLY A 119 -2.71 6.25 -10.77
C GLY A 119 -4.13 6.30 -11.35
N LEU A 120 -5.16 6.34 -10.48
CA LEU A 120 -6.55 6.53 -10.90
C LEU A 120 -6.73 7.82 -11.70
N ILE A 121 -6.24 8.95 -11.18
CA ILE A 121 -6.33 10.25 -11.87
C ILE A 121 -5.63 10.18 -13.22
N GLY A 122 -4.43 9.60 -13.29
CA GLY A 122 -3.66 9.44 -14.53
C GLY A 122 -4.37 8.56 -15.56
N VAL A 123 -4.97 7.45 -15.12
CA VAL A 123 -5.78 6.56 -15.98
C VAL A 123 -7.00 7.30 -16.53
N GLU A 124 -7.80 7.96 -15.68
CA GLU A 124 -9.00 8.64 -16.12
C GLU A 124 -8.68 9.85 -17.03
N TRP A 125 -7.59 10.56 -16.76
CA TRP A 125 -7.11 11.63 -17.62
C TRP A 125 -6.70 11.10 -19.00
N MET A 126 -5.93 10.00 -19.04
CA MET A 126 -5.47 9.43 -20.30
C MET A 126 -6.62 8.80 -21.08
N LYS A 127 -7.56 8.12 -20.43
CA LYS A 127 -8.78 7.60 -21.08
C LYS A 127 -9.55 8.70 -21.83
N LYS A 128 -9.73 9.86 -21.18
CA LYS A 128 -10.36 11.03 -21.82
C LYS A 128 -9.60 11.48 -23.07
N ARG A 129 -8.25 11.46 -23.03
CA ARG A 129 -7.40 11.86 -24.16
C ARG A 129 -7.47 10.90 -25.35
N VAL A 130 -7.60 9.60 -25.08
CA VAL A 130 -7.65 8.56 -26.15
C VAL A 130 -9.05 8.07 -26.48
N GLY A 131 -10.12 8.71 -25.94
CA GLY A 131 -11.50 8.43 -26.28
C GLY A 131 -12.05 7.12 -25.68
N ILE A 132 -11.53 6.63 -24.54
CA ILE A 132 -12.05 5.43 -23.87
C ILE A 132 -13.11 5.83 -22.87
N VAL A 133 -14.33 5.33 -23.05
CA VAL A 133 -15.48 5.59 -22.16
C VAL A 133 -15.66 4.44 -21.14
N ARG A 134 -15.38 3.19 -21.53
CA ARG A 134 -15.60 2.02 -20.69
C ARG A 134 -14.68 1.98 -19.47
N SER A 135 -15.12 1.31 -18.38
CA SER A 135 -14.28 1.08 -17.21
C SER A 135 -13.20 0.04 -17.50
N THR A 136 -11.96 0.35 -17.07
CA THR A 136 -10.78 -0.54 -17.16
C THR A 136 -10.31 -1.03 -15.81
N GLY A 137 -10.86 -0.51 -14.72
CA GLY A 137 -10.39 -0.74 -13.35
C GLY A 137 -10.64 -2.15 -12.84
N ASP A 138 -11.75 -2.77 -13.20
CA ASP A 138 -12.14 -4.10 -12.66
C ASP A 138 -11.12 -5.19 -12.96
N ASP A 139 -10.40 -5.08 -14.07
CA ASP A 139 -9.35 -6.02 -14.46
C ASP A 139 -8.06 -5.80 -13.66
N MET A 140 -7.91 -4.62 -13.05
CA MET A 140 -6.73 -4.26 -12.24
C MET A 140 -6.90 -4.55 -10.75
N ALA A 141 -8.14 -4.66 -10.23
CA ALA A 141 -8.39 -4.81 -8.80
C ALA A 141 -7.65 -6.03 -8.19
N ILE A 142 -7.82 -7.23 -8.76
CA ILE A 142 -7.17 -8.45 -8.27
C ILE A 142 -5.65 -8.43 -8.46
N PRO A 143 -5.10 -8.06 -9.65
CA PRO A 143 -3.66 -7.90 -9.83
C PRO A 143 -3.00 -6.95 -8.83
N ILE A 144 -3.61 -5.81 -8.56
CA ILE A 144 -3.11 -4.83 -7.57
C ILE A 144 -3.11 -5.44 -6.17
N ILE A 145 -4.20 -6.09 -5.75
CA ILE A 145 -4.27 -6.76 -4.44
C ILE A 145 -3.14 -7.79 -4.30
N VAL A 146 -2.93 -8.65 -5.30
CA VAL A 146 -1.88 -9.68 -5.27
C VAL A 146 -0.50 -9.02 -5.19
N GLY A 147 -0.25 -7.98 -5.99
CA GLY A 147 1.01 -7.24 -5.95
C GLY A 147 1.25 -6.59 -4.57
N MET A 148 0.20 -5.99 -3.97
CA MET A 148 0.29 -5.38 -2.65
C MET A 148 0.58 -6.43 -1.56
N VAL A 149 -0.07 -7.58 -1.57
CA VAL A 149 0.19 -8.69 -0.63
C VAL A 149 1.66 -9.11 -0.69
N ILE A 150 2.17 -9.34 -1.91
CA ILE A 150 3.57 -9.73 -2.11
C ILE A 150 4.52 -8.63 -1.63
N GLY A 151 4.28 -7.38 -1.97
CA GLY A 151 5.07 -6.25 -1.50
C GLY A 151 5.09 -6.14 0.02
N ARG A 152 3.94 -6.36 0.70
CA ARG A 152 3.85 -6.32 2.17
C ARG A 152 4.61 -7.44 2.86
N ILE A 153 4.78 -8.59 2.23
CA ILE A 153 5.70 -9.63 2.74
C ILE A 153 7.13 -9.10 2.74
N GLY A 154 7.56 -8.44 1.67
CA GLY A 154 8.88 -7.78 1.61
C GLY A 154 9.08 -6.71 2.67
N CYS A 155 8.07 -5.85 2.89
CA CYS A 155 8.08 -4.85 3.96
C CYS A 155 8.24 -5.50 5.34
N PHE A 156 7.50 -6.56 5.63
CA PHE A 156 7.60 -7.29 6.89
C PHE A 156 8.99 -7.90 7.09
N MET A 157 9.54 -8.57 6.07
CA MET A 157 10.87 -9.16 6.12
C MET A 157 12.00 -8.13 6.23
N THR A 158 11.77 -6.90 5.80
CA THR A 158 12.72 -5.78 5.95
C THR A 158 12.77 -5.27 7.39
N GLY A 159 11.68 -5.37 8.15
CA GLY A 159 11.63 -4.97 9.54
C GLY A 159 11.65 -3.46 9.76
N LEU A 160 12.42 -2.98 10.74
CA LEU A 160 12.42 -1.57 11.16
C LEU A 160 12.83 -0.58 10.07
N SER A 161 13.75 -0.96 9.20
CA SER A 161 14.25 -0.08 8.14
C SER A 161 13.22 0.26 7.05
N ASP A 162 12.10 -0.48 6.99
CA ASP A 162 11.00 -0.20 6.06
C ASP A 162 10.02 0.88 6.59
N HIS A 163 10.07 1.22 7.89
CA HIS A 163 9.20 2.21 8.54
C HIS A 163 7.68 1.99 8.34
N THR A 164 7.25 0.73 8.11
CA THR A 164 5.84 0.38 7.86
C THR A 164 5.17 -0.35 9.02
N TYR A 165 5.87 -0.54 10.13
CA TYR A 165 5.35 -1.12 11.37
C TYR A 165 4.42 -0.15 12.12
N GLY A 166 3.73 -0.67 13.15
CA GLY A 166 2.86 0.12 14.03
C GLY A 166 3.54 0.53 15.34
N THR A 167 2.77 1.21 16.19
CA THR A 167 3.19 1.62 17.54
C THR A 167 3.51 0.43 18.43
N PRO A 168 4.29 0.62 19.53
CA PRO A 168 4.52 -0.40 20.54
C PRO A 168 3.21 -0.96 21.09
N THR A 169 3.17 -2.26 21.36
CA THR A 169 1.98 -2.94 21.83
C THR A 169 2.29 -4.09 22.79
N SER A 170 1.39 -4.34 23.73
CA SER A 170 1.39 -5.52 24.58
C SER A 170 0.49 -6.66 24.06
N TRP A 171 -0.14 -6.50 22.90
CA TRP A 171 -1.03 -7.50 22.33
C TRP A 171 -0.24 -8.75 21.90
N ILE A 172 -0.91 -9.90 21.92
CA ILE A 172 -0.34 -11.19 21.51
C ILE A 172 0.19 -11.20 20.08
N THR A 173 -0.33 -10.31 19.22
CA THR A 173 0.11 -10.13 17.84
C THR A 173 1.36 -9.26 17.71
N GLY A 174 1.87 -8.70 18.81
CA GLY A 174 3.08 -7.87 18.81
C GLY A 174 4.29 -8.64 18.32
N VAL A 175 5.05 -8.03 17.39
CA VAL A 175 6.29 -8.59 16.84
C VAL A 175 7.47 -7.71 17.26
N ASP A 176 8.50 -8.35 17.81
CA ASP A 176 9.80 -7.72 18.06
C ASP A 176 10.63 -7.80 16.76
N PHE A 177 10.90 -6.65 16.18
CA PHE A 177 11.71 -6.52 14.95
C PHE A 177 13.23 -6.47 15.24
N GLY A 178 13.66 -6.89 16.42
CA GLY A 178 15.07 -7.05 16.78
C GLY A 178 15.63 -5.98 17.72
N ASP A 179 14.82 -5.03 18.18
CA ASP A 179 15.20 -3.99 19.15
C ASP A 179 14.62 -4.23 20.55
N GLY A 180 13.94 -5.34 20.78
CA GLY A 180 13.34 -5.71 22.07
C GLY A 180 11.99 -5.06 22.33
N ILE A 181 11.40 -4.31 21.39
CA ILE A 181 10.13 -3.63 21.57
C ILE A 181 9.06 -4.29 20.66
N PRO A 182 8.07 -5.01 21.25
CA PRO A 182 6.96 -5.54 20.47
C PRO A 182 6.11 -4.41 19.87
N ARG A 183 5.86 -4.47 18.56
CA ARG A 183 5.05 -3.50 17.82
C ARG A 183 3.95 -4.18 17.03
N HIS A 184 2.90 -3.43 16.72
CA HIS A 184 1.87 -3.90 15.81
C HIS A 184 2.48 -4.21 14.43
N PRO A 185 2.41 -5.46 13.94
CA PRO A 185 2.87 -5.82 12.60
C PRO A 185 1.84 -5.40 11.55
N THR A 186 1.71 -4.10 11.30
CA THR A 186 0.69 -3.54 10.41
C THR A 186 0.79 -4.10 8.99
N GLN A 187 1.98 -4.55 8.58
CA GLN A 187 2.18 -5.26 7.31
C GLN A 187 1.36 -6.56 7.24
N LEU A 188 1.37 -7.36 8.32
CA LEU A 188 0.60 -8.61 8.40
C LEU A 188 -0.90 -8.34 8.46
N TYR A 189 -1.34 -7.31 9.17
CA TYR A 189 -2.75 -6.91 9.21
C TYR A 189 -3.24 -6.53 7.80
N GLU A 190 -2.43 -5.79 7.05
CA GLU A 190 -2.73 -5.40 5.67
C GLU A 190 -2.77 -6.61 4.73
N ILE A 191 -1.86 -7.58 4.88
CA ILE A 191 -1.87 -8.83 4.11
C ILE A 191 -3.18 -9.59 4.33
N VAL A 192 -3.56 -9.83 5.59
CA VAL A 192 -4.81 -10.55 5.92
C VAL A 192 -6.01 -9.83 5.35
N PHE A 193 -6.10 -8.51 5.54
CA PHE A 193 -7.19 -7.71 5.00
C PHE A 193 -7.27 -7.81 3.47
N LEU A 194 -6.15 -7.66 2.77
CA LEU A 194 -6.09 -7.71 1.31
C LEU A 194 -6.47 -9.09 0.75
N ILE A 195 -6.05 -10.17 1.42
CA ILE A 195 -6.46 -11.53 1.03
C ILE A 195 -7.97 -11.69 1.16
N LEU A 196 -8.56 -11.28 2.29
CA LEU A 196 -10.00 -11.38 2.51
C LEU A 196 -10.78 -10.53 1.50
N LEU A 197 -10.36 -9.29 1.29
CA LEU A 197 -10.95 -8.39 0.29
C LEU A 197 -10.83 -8.98 -1.11
N GLY A 198 -9.65 -9.49 -1.48
CA GLY A 198 -9.39 -10.09 -2.78
C GLY A 198 -10.27 -11.31 -3.05
N LEU A 199 -10.44 -12.20 -2.07
CA LEU A 199 -11.32 -13.37 -2.17
C LEU A 199 -12.79 -12.95 -2.34
N LEU A 200 -13.24 -11.94 -1.60
CA LEU A 200 -14.60 -11.41 -1.69
C LEU A 200 -14.87 -10.83 -3.08
N LEU A 201 -13.96 -9.94 -3.55
CA LEU A 201 -14.08 -9.28 -4.86
C LEU A 201 -13.97 -10.28 -6.03
N TYR A 202 -13.11 -11.29 -5.90
CA TYR A 202 -12.99 -12.36 -6.90
C TYR A 202 -14.29 -13.16 -7.05
N ARG A 203 -14.92 -13.52 -5.92
CA ARG A 203 -16.23 -14.20 -5.93
C ARG A 203 -17.33 -13.31 -6.56
N TRP A 204 -17.30 -12.03 -6.26
CA TRP A 204 -18.27 -11.08 -6.79
C TRP A 204 -18.08 -10.84 -8.30
N LYS A 205 -16.83 -10.67 -8.74
CA LYS A 205 -16.50 -10.54 -10.18
C LYS A 205 -17.06 -11.74 -10.98
N LYS A 206 -17.02 -12.95 -10.45
CA LYS A 206 -17.55 -14.15 -11.11
C LYS A 206 -19.08 -14.18 -11.23
N ARG A 207 -19.81 -13.44 -10.39
CA ARG A 207 -21.27 -13.46 -10.38
C ARG A 207 -21.93 -12.55 -11.43
N GLU A 208 -21.14 -11.76 -12.15
CA GLU A 208 -21.56 -10.81 -13.22
C GLU A 208 -22.76 -9.92 -12.86
N ARG A 209 -23.03 -9.69 -11.57
CA ARG A 209 -24.18 -8.93 -11.06
C ARG A 209 -23.90 -7.44 -10.88
N PHE A 210 -22.66 -7.01 -11.07
CA PHE A 210 -22.24 -5.65 -10.79
C PHE A 210 -21.99 -4.86 -12.10
N PRO A 211 -22.30 -3.55 -12.11
CA PRO A 211 -21.98 -2.69 -13.23
C PRO A 211 -20.47 -2.60 -13.45
N GLU A 212 -20.07 -2.24 -14.67
CA GLU A 212 -18.66 -2.02 -14.99
C GLU A 212 -18.01 -0.99 -14.06
N GLY A 213 -16.84 -1.32 -13.55
CA GLY A 213 -16.08 -0.47 -12.63
C GLY A 213 -16.40 -0.71 -11.15
N ALA A 214 -17.47 -1.44 -10.81
CA ALA A 214 -17.89 -1.64 -9.44
C ALA A 214 -16.87 -2.43 -8.61
N VAL A 215 -16.21 -3.43 -9.17
CA VAL A 215 -15.20 -4.23 -8.45
C VAL A 215 -14.02 -3.37 -8.04
N PHE A 216 -13.56 -2.48 -8.93
CA PHE A 216 -12.48 -1.55 -8.60
C PHE A 216 -12.91 -0.48 -7.58
N GLN A 217 -14.14 0.04 -7.71
CA GLN A 217 -14.69 1.00 -6.74
C GLN A 217 -14.77 0.38 -5.34
N LEU A 218 -15.23 -0.88 -5.23
CA LEU A 218 -15.30 -1.59 -3.96
C LEU A 218 -13.91 -1.91 -3.40
N PHE A 219 -12.94 -2.28 -4.27
CA PHE A 219 -11.55 -2.42 -3.87
C PHE A 219 -11.01 -1.13 -3.26
N MET A 220 -11.13 -0.02 -3.96
CA MET A 220 -10.63 1.27 -3.50
C MET A 220 -11.31 1.71 -2.20
N THR A 221 -12.64 1.59 -2.13
CA THR A 221 -13.39 1.94 -0.91
C THR A 221 -12.92 1.10 0.29
N GLY A 222 -12.88 -0.21 0.13
CA GLY A 222 -12.44 -1.11 1.20
C GLY A 222 -11.00 -0.82 1.63
N TYR A 223 -10.09 -0.63 0.68
CA TYR A 223 -8.70 -0.36 0.98
C TYR A 223 -8.49 1.02 1.64
N LEU A 224 -9.15 2.06 1.17
CA LEU A 224 -9.06 3.39 1.77
C LEU A 224 -9.64 3.42 3.20
N LEU A 225 -10.73 2.69 3.48
CA LEU A 225 -11.27 2.51 4.82
C LEU A 225 -10.27 1.80 5.74
N PHE A 226 -9.67 0.71 5.27
CA PHE A 226 -8.63 0.00 6.01
C PHE A 226 -7.44 0.91 6.31
N ARG A 227 -6.95 1.65 5.31
CA ARG A 227 -5.82 2.58 5.47
C ARG A 227 -6.13 3.71 6.45
N LEU A 228 -7.33 4.28 6.37
CA LEU A 228 -7.78 5.29 7.33
C LEU A 228 -7.73 4.76 8.77
N ALA A 229 -8.19 3.53 8.98
CA ALA A 229 -8.21 2.90 10.31
C ALA A 229 -6.81 2.51 10.80
N ILE A 230 -6.00 1.84 9.96
CA ILE A 230 -4.69 1.31 10.38
C ILE A 230 -3.67 2.41 10.66
N ASP A 231 -3.81 3.58 10.04
CA ASP A 231 -2.86 4.67 10.23
C ASP A 231 -2.96 5.32 11.63
N PHE A 232 -4.04 5.08 12.39
CA PHE A 232 -4.11 5.48 13.80
C PHE A 232 -3.14 4.71 14.72
N ILE A 233 -2.73 3.52 14.32
CA ILE A 233 -1.74 2.73 15.08
C ILE A 233 -0.34 2.74 14.45
N LYS A 234 -0.09 3.67 13.51
CA LYS A 234 1.25 3.90 12.95
C LYS A 234 1.95 5.06 13.63
N PRO A 235 3.28 4.98 13.83
CA PRO A 235 4.06 6.05 14.45
C PRO A 235 4.36 7.18 13.44
N THR A 236 3.33 7.74 12.81
CA THR A 236 3.44 8.82 11.82
C THR A 236 3.08 10.17 12.44
N LEU A 237 3.61 11.25 11.86
CA LEU A 237 3.24 12.60 12.24
C LEU A 237 1.77 12.88 11.88
N HIS A 238 1.08 13.68 12.70
CA HIS A 238 -0.32 14.08 12.48
C HIS A 238 -0.43 15.61 12.40
N PRO A 239 0.19 16.26 11.40
CA PRO A 239 0.29 17.72 11.33
C PRO A 239 -1.02 18.42 10.94
N TYR A 240 -2.03 17.66 10.50
CA TYR A 240 -3.26 18.20 9.94
C TYR A 240 -4.45 18.00 10.89
N MET A 241 -4.59 18.84 11.90
CA MET A 241 -5.67 18.76 12.91
C MET A 241 -5.82 17.35 13.55
N GLY A 242 -4.70 16.70 13.86
CA GLY A 242 -4.69 15.36 14.46
C GLY A 242 -4.81 14.21 13.45
N LEU A 243 -4.76 14.50 12.16
CA LEU A 243 -4.71 13.52 11.08
C LEU A 243 -3.35 13.60 10.35
N ASN A 244 -2.96 12.50 9.74
CA ASN A 244 -1.83 12.50 8.81
C ASN A 244 -2.30 12.74 7.36
N ASN A 245 -1.33 12.99 6.47
CA ASN A 245 -1.57 13.20 5.04
C ASN A 245 -2.28 12.02 4.36
N ILE A 246 -1.96 10.78 4.77
CA ILE A 246 -2.57 9.56 4.21
C ILE A 246 -4.04 9.46 4.63
N GLN A 247 -4.35 9.78 5.90
CA GLN A 247 -5.73 9.80 6.39
C GLN A 247 -6.57 10.84 5.64
N LEU A 248 -6.03 12.04 5.42
CA LEU A 248 -6.72 13.07 4.63
C LEU A 248 -6.97 12.61 3.18
N ALA A 249 -5.96 12.02 2.53
CA ALA A 249 -6.11 11.47 1.19
C ALA A 249 -7.14 10.34 1.14
N CYS A 250 -7.18 9.48 2.17
CA CYS A 250 -8.20 8.44 2.30
C CYS A 250 -9.60 9.04 2.42
N ILE A 251 -9.80 10.08 3.25
CA ILE A 251 -11.10 10.75 3.41
C ILE A 251 -11.56 11.34 2.07
N VAL A 252 -10.69 12.08 1.37
CA VAL A 252 -11.02 12.65 0.06
C VAL A 252 -11.38 11.56 -0.95
N GLY A 253 -10.60 10.47 -1.00
CA GLY A 253 -10.87 9.33 -1.85
C GLY A 253 -12.19 8.63 -1.50
N LEU A 254 -12.51 8.47 -0.22
CA LEU A 254 -13.76 7.87 0.24
C LEU A 254 -14.97 8.72 -0.13
N ILE A 255 -14.89 10.05 0.00
CA ILE A 255 -15.96 10.96 -0.46
C ILE A 255 -16.21 10.79 -1.96
N TYR A 256 -15.14 10.76 -2.76
CA TYR A 256 -15.25 10.53 -4.20
C TYR A 256 -15.93 9.19 -4.51
N TYR A 257 -15.52 8.11 -3.85
CA TYR A 257 -16.11 6.78 -4.08
C TYR A 257 -17.52 6.65 -3.52
N ALA A 258 -17.86 7.33 -2.42
CA ALA A 258 -19.23 7.37 -1.90
C ALA A 258 -20.20 7.98 -2.93
N VAL A 259 -19.79 9.07 -3.60
CA VAL A 259 -20.57 9.67 -4.69
C VAL A 259 -20.71 8.73 -5.89
N LEU A 260 -19.66 7.99 -6.25
CA LEU A 260 -19.73 7.01 -7.34
C LEU A 260 -20.65 5.83 -6.99
N LEU A 261 -20.49 5.27 -5.81
CA LEU A 261 -21.28 4.11 -5.35
C LEU A 261 -22.77 4.47 -5.23
N SER A 262 -23.13 5.67 -4.76
CA SER A 262 -24.53 6.10 -4.66
C SER A 262 -25.23 6.13 -6.03
N ARG A 263 -24.50 6.39 -7.11
CA ARG A 263 -25.06 6.47 -8.47
C ARG A 263 -25.59 5.13 -9.01
N TRP A 264 -25.03 4.02 -8.58
CA TRP A 264 -25.48 2.69 -9.04
C TRP A 264 -26.23 1.91 -7.97
N LEU A 265 -25.97 2.14 -6.66
CA LEU A 265 -26.79 1.56 -5.58
C LEU A 265 -28.22 2.13 -5.56
N GLY A 266 -28.41 3.38 -5.96
CA GLY A 266 -29.71 4.02 -6.05
C GLY A 266 -30.52 3.68 -7.33
N LYS A 267 -29.96 2.93 -8.30
CA LYS A 267 -30.70 2.50 -9.49
C LYS A 267 -31.43 1.19 -9.19
N PRO A 268 -32.74 1.11 -9.39
CA PRO A 268 -33.47 -0.16 -9.25
C PRO A 268 -32.86 -1.19 -10.20
N HIS A 269 -32.65 -2.39 -9.71
CA HIS A 269 -32.17 -3.55 -10.49
C HIS A 269 -33.20 -3.86 -11.57
N TYR A 270 -33.03 -3.32 -12.77
CA TYR A 270 -33.76 -3.83 -13.93
C TYR A 270 -33.21 -5.23 -14.21
N SER A 271 -33.98 -6.23 -13.75
CA SER A 271 -33.83 -7.62 -14.15
C SER A 271 -34.01 -7.68 -15.68
N HIS A 272 -32.94 -7.84 -16.43
CA HIS A 272 -33.02 -8.39 -17.79
C HIS A 272 -33.46 -9.86 -17.69
N LYS A 273 -34.74 -10.08 -17.34
CA LYS A 273 -35.47 -11.29 -17.65
C LYS A 273 -36.56 -10.88 -18.64
N GLY A 274 -36.42 -11.34 -19.87
CA GLY A 274 -37.47 -11.39 -20.83
C GLY A 274 -37.22 -10.58 -22.09
N GLU A 275 -36.53 -11.20 -23.05
CA GLU A 275 -37.02 -11.27 -24.41
C GLU A 275 -36.45 -12.52 -25.06
N LEU A 276 -37.32 -13.50 -25.20
CA LEU A 276 -37.16 -14.70 -26.02
C LEU A 276 -37.19 -14.34 -27.50
#